data_3cc9657f739bc502d42b44b217654a6f
#
_entry.id   3cc9657f739bc502d42b44b217654a6f
#
_cell.length_a   1.000
_cell.length_b   1.000
_cell.length_c   1.000
_cell.angle_alpha   90.00
_cell.angle_beta   90.00
_cell.angle_gamma   90.00
#
_symmetry.space_group_name_H-M   'P 1'
#
loop_
_entity.id
_entity.type
_entity.pdbx_description
1 polymer ?
#
loop_
_entity_poly.entity_id
_entity_poly.type
_entity_poly.pdbx_seq_one_letter_code
_entity_poly.pdbx_strand_id
1 'polypeptide(L)'
;SRGLGDVYKRQVIRILDDCAHYEIIADEPVMPTSELPSHLAVHNYLIGKGSTYKASVHTHPIELVAMSHNPEFLKKDVLTKLLWSMIPETKAFAPRGLGMVPYMLPSSNELAAETIKAIDDNYDVVMWEKHGVFAVENDVMSAFDQIDVLNKSANIYMCARSMGFVPDGMSDEQMTEISTVFHLPK
;
A
#
# COMPACT_ATOMS: atom_id res chain seq x y z
N SER A 1 -14.33 3.29 13.31
CA SER A 1 -14.22 2.13 12.43
C SER A 1 -15.52 2.01 11.66
N ARG A 2 -15.49 2.29 10.38
CA ARG A 2 -16.56 1.89 9.48
C ARG A 2 -16.35 0.38 9.30
N GLY A 3 -17.07 -0.40 10.11
CA GLY A 3 -16.84 -1.83 10.23
C GLY A 3 -17.20 -2.64 8.98
N LEU A 4 -16.96 -3.93 9.02
CA LEU A 4 -17.27 -4.97 8.03
C LEU A 4 -18.69 -4.96 7.45
N GLY A 5 -19.59 -4.09 7.93
CA GLY A 5 -20.91 -3.84 7.35
C GLY A 5 -20.90 -3.22 5.95
N ASP A 6 -19.76 -2.71 5.49
CA ASP A 6 -19.66 -2.03 4.19
C ASP A 6 -19.39 -2.97 3.00
N VAL A 7 -19.26 -4.28 3.22
CA VAL A 7 -19.09 -5.28 2.14
C VAL A 7 -20.25 -5.25 1.12
N TYR A 8 -21.40 -4.75 1.52
CA TYR A 8 -22.58 -4.61 0.65
C TYR A 8 -22.66 -3.27 -0.08
N LYS A 9 -21.75 -2.34 0.19
CA LYS A 9 -21.73 -1.01 -0.46
C LYS A 9 -20.85 -1.02 -1.71
N ARG A 10 -21.08 -1.95 -2.60
CA ARG A 10 -20.47 -1.95 -3.94
C ARG A 10 -21.17 -0.93 -4.80
N GLN A 11 -20.40 -0.10 -5.48
CA GLN A 11 -20.91 0.89 -6.41
C GLN A 11 -20.06 0.89 -7.68
N VAL A 12 -20.67 1.26 -8.77
CA VAL A 12 -19.98 1.53 -10.03
C VAL A 12 -19.87 3.05 -10.18
N ILE A 13 -18.71 3.52 -10.52
CA ILE A 13 -18.47 4.91 -10.88
C ILE A 13 -18.26 4.94 -12.39
N ARG A 14 -19.05 5.74 -13.10
CA ARG A 14 -18.87 6.01 -14.52
C ARG A 14 -18.25 7.38 -14.68
N ILE A 15 -17.07 7.43 -15.30
CA ILE A 15 -16.47 8.71 -15.69
C ILE A 15 -17.20 9.21 -16.92
N LEU A 16 -17.61 10.49 -16.91
CA LEU A 16 -18.32 11.11 -18.01
C LEU A 16 -17.35 11.51 -19.15
N ASP A 17 -17.90 11.79 -20.32
CA ASP A 17 -17.10 12.10 -21.54
C ASP A 17 -16.23 13.34 -21.40
N ASP A 18 -16.57 14.25 -20.49
CA ASP A 18 -15.79 15.44 -20.17
C ASP A 18 -14.54 15.15 -19.34
N CYS A 19 -14.39 13.90 -18.82
CA CYS A 19 -13.30 13.47 -17.95
C CYS A 19 -13.13 14.30 -16.66
N ALA A 20 -14.10 15.12 -16.31
CA ALA A 20 -14.10 16.00 -15.14
C ALA A 20 -15.16 15.65 -14.11
N HIS A 21 -16.20 14.96 -14.54
CA HIS A 21 -17.30 14.54 -13.69
C HIS A 21 -17.46 13.02 -13.71
N TYR A 22 -18.13 12.51 -12.71
CA TYR A 22 -18.52 11.10 -12.63
C TYR A 22 -19.95 10.96 -12.10
N GLU A 23 -20.60 9.86 -12.43
CA GLU A 23 -21.85 9.44 -11.85
C GLU A 23 -21.68 8.15 -11.05
N ILE A 24 -22.45 8.04 -9.97
CA ILE A 24 -22.46 6.84 -9.14
C ILE A 24 -23.67 6.00 -9.60
N ILE A 25 -23.40 4.76 -9.97
CA ILE A 25 -24.41 3.77 -10.34
C ILE A 25 -24.56 2.82 -9.15
N ALA A 26 -25.55 3.08 -8.32
CA ALA A 26 -25.87 2.28 -7.13
C ALA A 26 -27.38 2.29 -6.87
N ASP A 27 -27.88 1.23 -6.24
CA ASP A 27 -29.28 1.11 -5.85
C ASP A 27 -29.65 2.04 -4.70
N GLU A 28 -28.65 2.44 -3.89
CA GLU A 28 -28.80 3.36 -2.77
C GLU A 28 -27.78 4.49 -2.87
N PRO A 29 -28.05 5.67 -2.30
CA PRO A 29 -27.10 6.79 -2.30
C PRO A 29 -25.87 6.45 -1.44
N VAL A 30 -24.81 6.02 -2.08
CA VAL A 30 -23.52 5.70 -1.45
C VAL A 30 -22.48 6.68 -1.97
N MET A 31 -21.83 7.41 -1.05
CA MET A 31 -20.70 8.26 -1.43
C MET A 31 -19.44 7.41 -1.60
N PRO A 32 -18.62 7.67 -2.62
CA PRO A 32 -17.33 7.03 -2.75
C PRO A 32 -16.38 7.42 -1.60
N THR A 33 -15.27 6.72 -1.51
CA THR A 33 -14.20 7.06 -0.56
C THR A 33 -13.72 8.50 -0.75
N SER A 34 -13.30 9.16 0.32
CA SER A 34 -12.66 10.47 0.24
C SER A 34 -11.36 10.44 -0.58
N GLU A 35 -10.69 9.29 -0.64
CA GLU A 35 -9.44 9.08 -1.40
C GLU A 35 -9.67 8.77 -2.88
N LEU A 36 -10.90 8.93 -3.39
CA LEU A 36 -11.23 8.75 -4.80
C LEU A 36 -10.28 9.50 -5.76
N PRO A 37 -9.84 10.74 -5.47
CA PRO A 37 -8.87 11.44 -6.33
C PRO A 37 -7.58 10.64 -6.55
N SER A 38 -7.02 10.05 -5.49
CA SER A 38 -5.81 9.23 -5.58
C SER A 38 -6.06 7.96 -6.40
N HIS A 39 -7.17 7.26 -6.17
CA HIS A 39 -7.53 6.07 -6.94
C HIS A 39 -7.67 6.39 -8.44
N LEU A 40 -8.42 7.42 -8.80
CA LEU A 40 -8.64 7.79 -10.20
C LEU A 40 -7.34 8.24 -10.88
N ALA A 41 -6.53 9.06 -10.21
CA ALA A 41 -5.27 9.55 -10.76
C ALA A 41 -4.28 8.40 -11.01
N VAL A 42 -4.16 7.47 -10.06
CA VAL A 42 -3.30 6.28 -10.19
C VAL A 42 -3.79 5.37 -11.32
N HIS A 43 -5.08 5.07 -11.40
CA HIS A 43 -5.61 4.26 -12.50
C HIS A 43 -5.39 4.92 -13.86
N ASN A 44 -5.62 6.23 -13.98
CA ASN A 44 -5.35 6.95 -15.22
C ASN A 44 -3.87 6.87 -15.62
N TYR A 45 -2.97 7.04 -14.65
CA TYR A 45 -1.53 6.89 -14.87
C TYR A 45 -1.16 5.48 -15.34
N LEU A 46 -1.64 4.43 -14.66
CA LEU A 46 -1.36 3.03 -14.99
C LEU A 46 -1.86 2.67 -16.41
N ILE A 47 -3.06 3.14 -16.79
CA ILE A 47 -3.60 2.98 -18.14
C ILE A 47 -2.69 3.66 -19.16
N GLY A 48 -2.26 4.89 -18.90
CA GLY A 48 -1.35 5.64 -19.77
C GLY A 48 0.01 4.98 -19.97
N LYS A 49 0.48 4.22 -18.97
CA LYS A 49 1.72 3.42 -19.05
C LYS A 49 1.52 2.03 -19.69
N GLY A 50 0.31 1.64 -20.04
CA GLY A 50 0.01 0.29 -20.53
C GLY A 50 0.23 -0.79 -19.48
N SER A 51 0.11 -0.44 -18.18
CA SER A 51 0.25 -1.40 -17.07
C SER A 51 -0.86 -2.46 -17.12
N THR A 52 -0.53 -3.66 -16.62
CA THR A 52 -1.49 -4.75 -16.40
C THR A 52 -2.29 -4.58 -15.11
N TYR A 53 -1.87 -3.69 -14.22
CA TYR A 53 -2.54 -3.46 -12.93
C TYR A 53 -3.94 -2.87 -13.11
N LYS A 54 -4.91 -3.48 -12.44
CA LYS A 54 -6.35 -3.15 -12.57
C LYS A 54 -7.02 -2.84 -11.25
N ALA A 55 -6.31 -3.04 -10.14
CA ALA A 55 -6.83 -2.84 -8.81
C ALA A 55 -5.96 -1.86 -8.02
N SER A 56 -6.60 -1.08 -7.17
CA SER A 56 -5.94 -0.30 -6.13
C SER A 56 -6.69 -0.45 -4.82
N VAL A 57 -5.95 -0.60 -3.73
CA VAL A 57 -6.47 -0.74 -2.37
C VAL A 57 -5.86 0.32 -1.50
N HIS A 58 -6.71 1.03 -0.73
CA HIS A 58 -6.26 1.93 0.33
C HIS A 58 -6.87 1.50 1.66
N THR A 59 -6.04 1.42 2.69
CA THR A 59 -6.45 1.03 4.04
C THR A 59 -5.51 1.65 5.10
N HIS A 60 -5.93 1.59 6.37
CA HIS A 60 -5.19 2.17 7.50
C HIS A 60 -4.70 1.06 8.45
N PRO A 61 -3.69 0.26 8.07
CA PRO A 61 -3.14 -0.77 8.92
C PRO A 61 -2.44 -0.13 10.13
N ILE A 62 -2.91 -0.46 11.33
CA ILE A 62 -2.55 0.27 12.56
C ILE A 62 -1.05 0.23 12.82
N GLU A 63 -0.44 -0.92 12.66
CA GLU A 63 0.98 -1.13 12.97
C GLU A 63 1.88 -0.36 12.01
N LEU A 64 1.58 -0.40 10.71
CA LEU A 64 2.34 0.37 9.70
C LEU A 64 2.16 1.86 9.92
N VAL A 65 0.93 2.31 10.18
CA VAL A 65 0.67 3.73 10.49
C VAL A 65 1.43 4.15 11.73
N ALA A 66 1.42 3.35 12.81
CA ALA A 66 2.18 3.62 14.02
C ALA A 66 3.69 3.74 13.75
N MET A 67 4.26 2.84 12.93
CA MET A 67 5.66 2.88 12.54
C MET A 67 6.01 4.15 11.75
N SER A 68 5.09 4.68 10.93
CA SER A 68 5.31 5.91 10.16
C SER A 68 5.45 7.18 11.02
N HIS A 69 5.16 7.12 12.32
CA HIS A 69 5.44 8.21 13.26
C HIS A 69 6.91 8.31 13.68
N ASN A 70 7.73 7.28 13.38
CA ASN A 70 9.16 7.33 13.67
C ASN A 70 9.94 7.83 12.44
N PRO A 71 10.63 8.99 12.51
CA PRO A 71 11.38 9.56 11.39
C PRO A 71 12.45 8.61 10.81
N GLU A 72 13.01 7.70 11.62
CA GLU A 72 13.99 6.72 11.11
C GLU A 72 13.38 5.76 10.10
N PHE A 73 12.11 5.38 10.27
CA PHE A 73 11.40 4.48 9.35
C PHE A 73 10.94 5.17 8.06
N LEU A 74 10.98 6.50 8.02
CA LEU A 74 10.66 7.26 6.81
C LEU A 74 11.84 7.36 5.85
N LYS A 75 13.05 7.00 6.29
CA LYS A 75 14.23 6.95 5.42
C LYS A 75 14.08 5.83 4.41
N LYS A 76 14.52 6.10 3.17
CA LYS A 76 14.46 5.14 2.08
C LYS A 76 15.02 3.77 2.51
N ASP A 77 14.26 2.74 2.20
CA ASP A 77 14.57 1.32 2.42
C ASP A 77 14.72 0.86 3.89
N VAL A 78 14.74 1.77 4.87
CA VAL A 78 14.90 1.37 6.29
C VAL A 78 13.73 0.52 6.75
N LEU A 79 12.50 1.02 6.57
CA LEU A 79 11.30 0.27 6.95
C LEU A 79 11.13 -0.99 6.08
N THR A 80 11.36 -0.88 4.78
CA THR A 80 11.29 -2.04 3.86
C THR A 80 12.20 -3.18 4.32
N LYS A 81 13.47 -2.91 4.60
CA LYS A 81 14.44 -3.93 5.04
C LYS A 81 14.04 -4.55 6.37
N LEU A 82 13.59 -3.72 7.32
CA LEU A 82 13.09 -4.21 8.60
C LEU A 82 11.90 -5.17 8.41
N LEU A 83 10.90 -4.78 7.62
CA LEU A 83 9.71 -5.59 7.41
C LEU A 83 10.04 -6.90 6.68
N TRP A 84 10.89 -6.85 5.66
CA TRP A 84 11.34 -8.05 4.95
C TRP A 84 12.06 -9.04 5.86
N SER A 85 12.78 -8.55 6.87
CA SER A 85 13.53 -9.41 7.77
C SER A 85 12.68 -10.14 8.80
N MET A 86 11.41 -9.76 8.99
CA MET A 86 10.58 -10.33 10.05
C MET A 86 10.00 -11.71 9.71
N ILE A 87 9.55 -11.92 8.47
CA ILE A 87 9.05 -13.21 7.96
C ILE A 87 9.34 -13.34 6.46
N PRO A 88 9.61 -14.55 5.95
CA PRO A 88 9.93 -14.80 4.54
C PRO A 88 8.84 -14.34 3.57
N GLU A 89 7.57 -14.49 3.95
CA GLU A 89 6.41 -14.14 3.13
C GLU A 89 6.41 -12.67 2.75
N THR A 90 6.91 -11.78 3.63
CA THR A 90 6.92 -10.35 3.34
C THR A 90 7.83 -10.02 2.16
N LYS A 91 9.00 -10.68 2.07
CA LYS A 91 9.87 -10.51 0.91
C LYS A 91 9.29 -11.15 -0.35
N ALA A 92 8.59 -12.29 -0.20
CA ALA A 92 7.99 -13.00 -1.33
C ALA A 92 6.78 -12.27 -1.93
N PHE A 93 5.89 -11.73 -1.10
CA PHE A 93 4.63 -11.10 -1.55
C PHE A 93 4.75 -9.59 -1.81
N ALA A 94 5.68 -8.89 -1.15
CA ALA A 94 5.97 -7.48 -1.38
C ALA A 94 7.45 -7.30 -1.79
N PRO A 95 7.89 -7.90 -2.92
CA PRO A 95 9.31 -7.95 -3.29
C PRO A 95 9.90 -6.58 -3.62
N ARG A 96 9.07 -5.62 -4.02
CA ARG A 96 9.49 -4.24 -4.31
C ARG A 96 9.52 -3.36 -3.06
N GLY A 97 9.04 -3.89 -1.92
CA GLY A 97 9.05 -3.19 -0.65
C GLY A 97 7.95 -2.14 -0.51
N LEU A 98 8.24 -1.12 0.28
CA LEU A 98 7.29 -0.10 0.68
C LEU A 98 7.82 1.29 0.29
N GLY A 99 7.20 1.91 -0.70
CA GLY A 99 7.43 3.31 -1.04
C GLY A 99 6.95 4.25 0.07
N MET A 100 7.57 5.42 0.20
CA MET A 100 7.25 6.38 1.26
C MET A 100 6.83 7.71 0.65
N VAL A 101 5.65 8.18 1.02
CA VAL A 101 5.16 9.52 0.70
C VAL A 101 5.07 10.31 2.01
N PRO A 102 5.72 11.47 2.11
CA PRO A 102 5.60 12.34 3.28
C PRO A 102 4.16 12.75 3.54
N TYR A 103 3.86 13.18 4.77
CA TYR A 103 2.53 13.66 5.11
C TYR A 103 2.05 14.72 4.12
N MET A 104 0.88 14.48 3.57
CA MET A 104 0.13 15.42 2.73
C MET A 104 -1.33 15.43 3.16
N LEU A 105 -2.05 16.46 2.77
CA LEU A 105 -3.48 16.56 3.07
C LEU A 105 -4.22 15.38 2.40
N PRO A 106 -4.97 14.57 3.16
CA PRO A 106 -5.81 13.52 2.58
C PRO A 106 -6.72 14.06 1.47
N SER A 107 -6.97 13.24 0.46
CA SER A 107 -7.81 13.55 -0.69
C SER A 107 -7.28 14.67 -1.61
N SER A 108 -6.03 15.09 -1.42
CA SER A 108 -5.42 16.14 -2.24
C SER A 108 -4.84 15.60 -3.55
N ASN A 109 -4.74 16.49 -4.55
CA ASN A 109 -4.06 16.17 -5.80
C ASN A 109 -2.54 15.98 -5.61
N GLU A 110 -1.97 16.66 -4.62
CA GLU A 110 -0.57 16.54 -4.24
C GLU A 110 -0.28 15.12 -3.73
N LEU A 111 -1.14 14.57 -2.86
CA LEU A 111 -1.02 13.20 -2.37
C LEU A 111 -1.10 12.20 -3.54
N ALA A 112 -2.04 12.40 -4.46
CA ALA A 112 -2.17 11.57 -5.65
C ALA A 112 -0.90 11.63 -6.53
N ALA A 113 -0.35 12.82 -6.75
CA ALA A 113 0.86 13.01 -7.56
C ALA A 113 2.09 12.35 -6.94
N GLU A 114 2.30 12.49 -5.63
CA GLU A 114 3.42 11.82 -4.95
C GLU A 114 3.24 10.29 -4.88
N THR A 115 2.01 9.81 -4.77
CA THR A 115 1.71 8.37 -4.88
C THR A 115 2.09 7.83 -6.25
N ILE A 116 1.75 8.55 -7.32
CA ILE A 116 2.14 8.19 -8.69
C ILE A 116 3.66 8.16 -8.85
N LYS A 117 4.40 9.13 -8.28
CA LYS A 117 5.87 9.12 -8.35
C LYS A 117 6.45 7.88 -7.67
N ALA A 118 5.95 7.50 -6.49
CA ALA A 118 6.39 6.29 -5.81
C ALA A 118 6.12 5.03 -6.65
N ILE A 119 4.97 4.95 -7.31
CA ILE A 119 4.64 3.84 -8.22
C ILE A 119 5.57 3.85 -9.45
N ASP A 120 5.88 5.02 -10.01
CA ASP A 120 6.84 5.17 -11.12
C ASP A 120 8.27 4.77 -10.71
N ASP A 121 8.62 4.97 -9.44
CA ASP A 121 9.86 4.49 -8.80
C ASP A 121 9.85 2.97 -8.50
N ASN A 122 8.86 2.25 -9.04
CA ASN A 122 8.75 0.80 -9.01
C ASN A 122 8.25 0.20 -7.68
N TYR A 123 7.53 0.97 -6.86
CA TYR A 123 6.84 0.43 -5.69
C TYR A 123 5.40 0.05 -6.03
N ASP A 124 4.97 -1.15 -5.61
CA ASP A 124 3.57 -1.57 -5.73
C ASP A 124 2.75 -1.18 -4.50
N VAL A 125 3.41 -0.97 -3.37
CA VAL A 125 2.81 -0.54 -2.10
C VAL A 125 3.46 0.75 -1.63
N VAL A 126 2.64 1.72 -1.27
CA VAL A 126 3.07 3.07 -0.87
C VAL A 126 2.50 3.41 0.50
N MET A 127 3.37 3.75 1.46
CA MET A 127 2.99 4.30 2.75
C MET A 127 2.75 5.81 2.62
N TRP A 128 1.61 6.27 3.04
CA TRP A 128 1.30 7.67 3.30
C TRP A 128 1.58 7.96 4.78
N GLU A 129 2.60 8.74 5.04
CA GLU A 129 3.04 9.05 6.42
C GLU A 129 1.85 9.49 7.29
N LYS A 130 1.66 8.82 8.46
CA LYS A 130 0.63 9.10 9.46
C LYS A 130 -0.83 8.97 8.95
N HIS A 131 -1.02 8.33 7.80
CA HIS A 131 -2.34 8.20 7.21
C HIS A 131 -2.71 6.73 6.95
N GLY A 132 -2.00 6.07 6.05
CA GLY A 132 -2.34 4.71 5.64
C GLY A 132 -1.43 4.19 4.55
N VAL A 133 -1.88 3.15 3.89
CA VAL A 133 -1.14 2.46 2.82
C VAL A 133 -2.01 2.40 1.56
N PHE A 134 -1.38 2.60 0.42
CA PHE A 134 -1.98 2.47 -0.91
C PHE A 134 -1.24 1.39 -1.69
N ALA A 135 -1.94 0.44 -2.28
CA ALA A 135 -1.33 -0.63 -3.08
C ALA A 135 -2.00 -0.75 -4.45
N VAL A 136 -1.23 -1.19 -5.44
CA VAL A 136 -1.69 -1.47 -6.80
C VAL A 136 -1.29 -2.88 -7.21
N GLU A 137 -2.21 -3.58 -7.93
CA GLU A 137 -1.95 -4.93 -8.44
C GLU A 137 -2.98 -5.31 -9.53
N ASN A 138 -2.83 -6.50 -10.10
CA ASN A 138 -3.73 -7.03 -11.12
C ASN A 138 -5.15 -7.28 -10.59
N ASP A 139 -5.30 -7.60 -9.31
CA ASP A 139 -6.58 -7.80 -8.64
C ASP A 139 -6.55 -7.31 -7.17
N VAL A 140 -7.73 -7.16 -6.59
CA VAL A 140 -7.91 -6.60 -5.25
C VAL A 140 -7.30 -7.48 -4.15
N MET A 141 -7.36 -8.80 -4.31
CA MET A 141 -6.82 -9.74 -3.30
C MET A 141 -5.31 -9.64 -3.27
N SER A 142 -4.65 -9.68 -4.43
CA SER A 142 -3.19 -9.54 -4.54
C SER A 142 -2.70 -8.21 -4.00
N ALA A 143 -3.42 -7.11 -4.26
CA ALA A 143 -3.08 -5.80 -3.68
C ALA A 143 -3.24 -5.79 -2.15
N PHE A 144 -4.28 -6.43 -1.63
CA PHE A 144 -4.51 -6.55 -0.19
C PHE A 144 -3.46 -7.43 0.48
N ASP A 145 -3.09 -8.56 -0.13
CA ASP A 145 -2.11 -9.51 0.42
C ASP A 145 -0.75 -8.84 0.64
N GLN A 146 -0.32 -7.95 -0.26
CA GLN A 146 0.91 -7.17 -0.06
C GLN A 146 0.83 -6.30 1.19
N ILE A 147 -0.29 -5.61 1.41
CA ILE A 147 -0.49 -4.79 2.61
C ILE A 147 -0.53 -5.66 3.87
N ASP A 148 -1.25 -6.80 3.82
CA ASP A 148 -1.42 -7.70 4.95
C ASP A 148 -0.08 -8.27 5.44
N VAL A 149 0.77 -8.75 4.52
CA VAL A 149 2.08 -9.30 4.92
C VAL A 149 3.02 -8.24 5.47
N LEU A 150 3.01 -7.02 4.92
CA LEU A 150 3.78 -5.90 5.46
C LEU A 150 3.30 -5.52 6.87
N ASN A 151 1.98 -5.46 7.06
CA ASN A 151 1.42 -5.16 8.39
C ASN A 151 1.67 -6.29 9.40
N LYS A 152 1.64 -7.54 8.96
CA LYS A 152 2.00 -8.70 9.80
C LYS A 152 3.43 -8.61 10.30
N SER A 153 4.37 -8.24 9.44
CA SER A 153 5.76 -7.98 9.83
C SER A 153 5.88 -6.84 10.83
N ALA A 154 5.16 -5.74 10.61
CA ALA A 154 5.11 -4.62 11.53
C ALA A 154 4.60 -5.06 12.92
N ASN A 155 3.55 -5.87 12.96
CA ASN A 155 3.01 -6.43 14.21
C ASN A 155 4.03 -7.33 14.93
N ILE A 156 4.71 -8.21 14.19
CA ILE A 156 5.76 -9.07 14.77
C ILE A 156 6.86 -8.23 15.39
N TYR A 157 7.35 -7.21 14.68
CA TYR A 157 8.36 -6.30 15.21
C TYR A 157 7.88 -5.61 16.49
N MET A 158 6.67 -5.05 16.48
CA MET A 158 6.10 -4.35 17.64
C MET A 158 5.89 -5.28 18.83
N CYS A 159 5.45 -6.52 18.58
CA CYS A 159 5.32 -7.55 19.63
C CYS A 159 6.67 -7.87 20.26
N ALA A 160 7.71 -8.11 19.47
CA ALA A 160 9.06 -8.36 19.96
C ALA A 160 9.58 -7.18 20.81
N ARG A 161 9.38 -5.95 20.33
CA ARG A 161 9.75 -4.74 21.06
C ARG A 161 8.99 -4.59 22.39
N SER A 162 7.72 -4.95 22.41
CA SER A 162 6.91 -4.91 23.65
C SER A 162 7.34 -5.98 24.66
N MET A 163 7.93 -7.08 24.22
CA MET A 163 8.58 -8.08 25.08
C MET A 163 9.96 -7.65 25.59
N GLY A 164 10.46 -6.48 25.20
CA GLY A 164 11.69 -5.88 25.72
C GLY A 164 12.96 -6.21 24.93
N PHE A 165 12.85 -6.79 23.73
CA PHE A 165 14.02 -7.07 22.89
C PHE A 165 13.87 -6.50 21.47
N VAL A 166 15.00 -6.39 20.77
CA VAL A 166 15.05 -6.06 19.35
C VAL A 166 15.16 -7.40 18.61
N PRO A 167 14.22 -7.74 17.71
CA PRO A 167 14.37 -8.96 16.94
C PRO A 167 15.57 -8.86 15.99
N ASP A 168 16.34 -9.92 15.87
CA ASP A 168 17.50 -9.96 14.95
C ASP A 168 17.06 -9.88 13.48
N GLY A 169 15.91 -10.51 13.17
CA GLY A 169 15.42 -10.62 11.81
C GLY A 169 16.22 -11.63 10.97
N MET A 170 15.81 -11.80 9.72
CA MET A 170 16.54 -12.61 8.75
C MET A 170 17.79 -11.85 8.26
N SER A 171 18.89 -12.59 8.06
CA SER A 171 20.11 -12.02 7.49
C SER A 171 19.96 -11.68 6.00
N ASP A 172 20.90 -10.88 5.49
CA ASP A 172 20.94 -10.55 4.05
C ASP A 172 21.11 -11.79 3.17
N GLU A 173 21.84 -12.81 3.65
CA GLU A 173 22.00 -14.08 2.97
C GLU A 173 20.67 -14.84 2.88
N GLN A 174 19.92 -14.91 3.99
CA GLN A 174 18.61 -15.55 4.03
C GLN A 174 17.60 -14.83 3.13
N MET A 175 17.59 -13.50 3.12
CA MET A 175 16.74 -12.71 2.22
C MET A 175 17.14 -12.89 0.74
N THR A 176 18.43 -13.08 0.46
CA THR A 176 18.94 -13.35 -0.88
C THR A 176 18.55 -14.75 -1.37
N GLU A 177 18.59 -15.75 -0.47
CA GLU A 177 18.12 -17.10 -0.76
C GLU A 177 16.65 -17.11 -1.16
N ILE A 178 15.78 -16.43 -0.39
CA ILE A 178 14.36 -16.26 -0.72
C ILE A 178 14.19 -15.64 -2.11
N SER A 179 14.89 -14.55 -2.38
CA SER A 179 14.80 -13.85 -3.66
C SER A 179 15.22 -14.75 -4.84
N THR A 180 16.20 -15.62 -4.62
CA THR A 180 16.70 -16.55 -5.64
C THR A 180 15.71 -17.69 -5.89
N VAL A 181 15.23 -18.32 -4.81
CA VAL A 181 14.31 -19.47 -4.90
C VAL A 181 12.97 -19.08 -5.51
N PHE A 182 12.45 -17.92 -5.16
CA PHE A 182 11.16 -17.42 -5.66
C PHE A 182 11.29 -16.57 -6.94
N HIS A 183 12.49 -16.41 -7.50
CA HIS A 183 12.73 -15.60 -8.71
C HIS A 183 12.18 -14.16 -8.59
N LEU A 184 12.36 -13.55 -7.43
CA LEU A 184 11.83 -12.21 -7.16
C LEU A 184 12.57 -11.13 -7.96
N PRO A 185 11.91 -10.00 -8.29
CA PRO A 185 12.58 -8.87 -8.93
C PRO A 185 13.72 -8.33 -8.04
N LYS A 186 14.76 -7.83 -8.72
CA LYS A 186 15.95 -7.24 -8.08
C LYS A 186 15.69 -5.78 -7.73
#